data_d22a9295fd1c68f6e7991127fdf05e77
#
_entry.id   d22a9295fd1c68f6e7991127fdf05e77
#
_cell.length_a   1.000
_cell.length_b   1.000
_cell.length_c   1.000
_cell.angle_alpha   90.00
_cell.angle_beta   90.00
_cell.angle_gamma   90.00
#
_symmetry.space_group_name_H-M   'P 1'
#
loop_
_entity.id
_entity.type
_entity.pdbx_description
1 polymer ?
#
loop_
_entity_poly.entity_id
_entity_poly.type
_entity_poly.pdbx_seq_one_letter_code
_entity_poly.pdbx_strand_id
1 'polypeptide(L)'
;MQLDIKEQSLILEGKKYSRKELMSLSANATGDNTSSFLLDLYRFLADWFSDSPFMTVHTSGSTGTPKVLTVRKEQMMQSARMTCEFLNLHTGDTALLCMPLQYIAGKMMVVRALVAGLNLILRTPSGHPLADVTVPLRFVAMVPLQVFNTLQVLREKERLCHTDILIIGGGAIDAALENEIRLLPGEIYSTYGMTETLSHIALRRLNGSSASPYYRPFSSVELSLSPENTLVIKAPLVCDDILFTNDAE
;
A
#
# COMPACT_ATOMS: atom_id res chain seq x y z
N MET A 1 -0.04 -6.93 16.34
CA MET A 1 0.41 -5.77 15.54
C MET A 1 0.87 -4.65 16.45
N GLN A 2 1.95 -3.95 16.04
CA GLN A 2 2.57 -2.93 16.91
C GLN A 2 2.04 -1.53 16.56
N LEU A 3 1.21 -0.97 17.43
CA LEU A 3 0.61 0.36 17.26
C LEU A 3 1.32 1.46 18.05
N ASP A 4 2.23 1.11 18.95
CA ASP A 4 3.08 2.12 19.60
C ASP A 4 4.30 2.40 18.70
N ILE A 5 4.37 3.60 18.15
CA ILE A 5 5.46 4.04 17.26
C ILE A 5 6.82 3.93 17.94
N LYS A 6 6.89 4.11 19.27
CA LYS A 6 8.16 4.05 20.01
C LYS A 6 8.76 2.67 20.04
N GLU A 7 7.92 1.63 19.96
CA GLU A 7 8.29 0.22 20.03
C GLU A 7 8.42 -0.42 18.65
N GLN A 8 8.10 0.31 17.58
CA GLN A 8 8.16 -0.23 16.21
C GLN A 8 9.60 -0.50 15.78
N SER A 9 9.74 -1.57 15.01
CA SER A 9 10.96 -1.96 14.30
C SER A 9 10.60 -2.29 12.87
N LEU A 10 11.56 -2.25 11.95
CA LEU A 10 11.37 -2.58 10.55
C LEU A 10 12.34 -3.68 10.13
N ILE A 11 11.85 -4.67 9.41
CA ILE A 11 12.71 -5.67 8.76
C ILE A 11 12.87 -5.22 7.30
N LEU A 12 14.12 -4.95 6.91
CA LEU A 12 14.49 -4.56 5.55
C LEU A 12 15.45 -5.59 4.97
N GLU A 13 15.12 -6.17 3.82
CA GLU A 13 15.97 -7.18 3.15
C GLU A 13 16.45 -8.29 4.11
N GLY A 14 15.55 -8.76 5.00
CA GLY A 14 15.83 -9.80 5.98
C GLY A 14 16.52 -9.35 7.26
N LYS A 15 16.99 -8.10 7.36
CA LYS A 15 17.62 -7.56 8.57
C LYS A 15 16.65 -6.69 9.37
N LYS A 16 16.51 -7.01 10.66
CA LYS A 16 15.69 -6.25 11.59
C LYS A 16 16.45 -5.04 12.11
N TYR A 17 15.81 -3.88 12.05
CA TYR A 17 16.30 -2.60 12.57
C TYR A 17 15.35 -2.08 13.64
N SER A 18 15.91 -1.71 14.79
CA SER A 18 15.20 -0.97 15.83
C SER A 18 14.93 0.46 15.38
N ARG A 19 14.00 1.15 16.06
CA ARG A 19 13.76 2.59 15.87
C ARG A 19 15.05 3.40 15.91
N LYS A 20 15.93 3.15 16.91
CA LYS A 20 17.19 3.88 17.08
C LYS A 20 18.12 3.70 15.88
N GLU A 21 18.24 2.48 15.35
CA GLU A 21 19.06 2.20 14.16
C GLU A 21 18.48 2.87 12.92
N LEU A 22 17.14 2.83 12.73
CA LEU A 22 16.47 3.51 11.61
C LEU A 22 16.68 5.03 11.64
N MET A 23 16.58 5.64 12.81
CA MET A 23 16.85 7.07 12.98
C MET A 23 18.33 7.39 12.69
N SER A 24 19.26 6.53 13.11
CA SER A 24 20.68 6.71 12.80
C SER A 24 20.96 6.58 11.30
N LEU A 25 20.35 5.61 10.61
CA LEU A 25 20.46 5.49 9.14
C LEU A 25 19.92 6.73 8.44
N SER A 26 18.79 7.26 8.90
CA SER A 26 18.18 8.47 8.33
C SER A 26 19.06 9.71 8.50
N ALA A 27 19.71 9.84 9.65
CA ALA A 27 20.60 10.98 9.95
C ALA A 27 21.92 10.92 9.16
N ASN A 28 22.42 9.72 8.85
CA ASN A 28 23.70 9.51 8.18
C ASN A 28 23.58 9.35 6.66
N ALA A 29 22.38 9.32 6.12
CA ALA A 29 22.14 9.20 4.68
C ALA A 29 22.55 10.48 3.96
N THR A 30 23.72 10.45 3.30
CA THR A 30 24.20 11.53 2.43
C THR A 30 24.06 11.14 0.97
N GLY A 31 23.81 12.13 0.08
CA GLY A 31 23.41 11.88 -1.32
C GLY A 31 24.44 11.17 -2.21
N ASP A 32 25.73 11.11 -1.83
CA ASP A 32 26.78 10.72 -2.76
C ASP A 32 26.85 9.22 -3.09
N ASN A 33 26.26 8.34 -2.25
CA ASN A 33 26.25 6.88 -2.48
C ASN A 33 24.89 6.19 -2.23
N THR A 34 23.83 6.95 -2.00
CA THR A 34 22.51 6.40 -1.66
C THR A 34 21.52 6.71 -2.80
N SER A 35 20.78 5.70 -3.28
CA SER A 35 19.77 5.96 -4.30
C SER A 35 18.71 6.94 -3.81
N SER A 36 18.14 7.75 -4.71
CA SER A 36 17.09 8.72 -4.36
C SER A 36 15.90 8.05 -3.66
N PHE A 37 15.53 6.85 -4.08
CA PHE A 37 14.45 6.06 -3.49
C PHE A 37 14.75 5.67 -2.04
N LEU A 38 15.98 5.27 -1.73
CA LEU A 38 16.39 4.93 -0.37
C LEU A 38 16.47 6.18 0.52
N LEU A 39 16.88 7.33 -0.05
CA LEU A 39 16.83 8.62 0.66
C LEU A 39 15.39 9.01 1.00
N ASP A 40 14.43 8.78 0.09
CA ASP A 40 13.02 9.04 0.36
C ASP A 40 12.46 8.12 1.46
N LEU A 41 12.91 6.85 1.51
CA LEU A 41 12.56 5.95 2.61
C LEU A 41 13.11 6.46 3.95
N TYR A 42 14.36 6.90 3.99
CA TYR A 42 14.96 7.42 5.22
C TYR A 42 14.31 8.72 5.68
N ARG A 43 13.96 9.63 4.76
CA ARG A 43 13.20 10.85 5.08
C ARG A 43 11.82 10.49 5.66
N PHE A 44 11.12 9.55 5.02
CA PHE A 44 9.85 9.08 5.54
C PHE A 44 9.98 8.50 6.96
N LEU A 45 11.00 7.68 7.22
CA LEU A 45 11.23 7.08 8.55
C LEU A 45 11.61 8.15 9.60
N ALA A 46 12.39 9.16 9.23
CA ALA A 46 12.70 10.28 10.12
C ALA A 46 11.43 11.03 10.53
N ASP A 47 10.56 11.35 9.56
CA ASP A 47 9.26 11.99 9.82
C ASP A 47 8.33 11.09 10.63
N TRP A 48 8.31 9.78 10.31
CA TRP A 48 7.50 8.80 11.01
C TRP A 48 7.84 8.69 12.49
N PHE A 49 9.13 8.64 12.81
CA PHE A 49 9.62 8.52 14.19
C PHE A 49 9.80 9.86 14.91
N SER A 50 9.49 10.99 14.28
CA SER A 50 9.47 12.30 14.92
C SER A 50 8.35 12.40 15.96
N ASP A 51 8.43 13.37 16.86
CA ASP A 51 7.42 13.60 17.90
C ASP A 51 6.10 14.18 17.37
N SER A 52 6.04 14.64 16.12
CA SER A 52 4.80 15.09 15.49
C SER A 52 3.81 13.94 15.38
N PRO A 53 2.56 14.06 15.80
CA PRO A 53 1.52 13.07 15.58
C PRO A 53 1.00 13.06 14.13
N PHE A 54 1.48 13.97 13.28
CA PHE A 54 1.02 14.18 11.92
C PHE A 54 2.08 13.85 10.88
N MET A 55 1.61 13.47 9.69
CA MET A 55 2.39 13.28 8.47
C MET A 55 1.80 14.09 7.33
N THR A 56 2.67 14.55 6.43
CA THR A 56 2.25 15.18 5.18
C THR A 56 2.19 14.15 4.06
N VAL A 57 1.07 14.15 3.33
CA VAL A 57 0.85 13.29 2.15
C VAL A 57 0.39 14.13 0.96
N HIS A 58 0.70 13.66 -0.24
CA HIS A 58 0.30 14.31 -1.49
C HIS A 58 -0.74 13.46 -2.20
N THR A 59 -1.80 14.09 -2.73
CA THR A 59 -2.74 13.41 -3.62
C THR A 59 -2.08 13.18 -4.98
N SER A 60 -2.47 12.13 -5.70
CA SER A 60 -1.94 11.82 -7.04
C SER A 60 -2.39 12.80 -8.13
N GLY A 61 -3.30 13.74 -7.82
CA GLY A 61 -3.71 14.79 -8.74
C GLY A 61 -4.49 14.32 -9.97
N SER A 62 -5.26 13.25 -9.88
CA SER A 62 -6.09 12.73 -10.99
C SER A 62 -7.06 13.78 -11.58
N THR A 63 -7.35 14.86 -10.86
CA THR A 63 -8.28 15.92 -11.26
C THR A 63 -7.66 17.33 -11.25
N GLY A 64 -6.32 17.48 -11.10
CA GLY A 64 -5.68 18.79 -11.05
C GLY A 64 -4.35 18.84 -10.31
N THR A 65 -4.03 20.00 -9.73
CA THR A 65 -2.81 20.21 -8.95
C THR A 65 -2.79 19.30 -7.72
N PRO A 66 -1.70 18.57 -7.45
CA PRO A 66 -1.57 17.74 -6.25
C PRO A 66 -1.86 18.55 -4.99
N LYS A 67 -2.77 18.08 -4.15
CA LYS A 67 -3.07 18.71 -2.87
C LYS A 67 -2.18 18.11 -1.78
N VAL A 68 -1.79 18.95 -0.85
CA VAL A 68 -1.07 18.54 0.35
C VAL A 68 -2.09 18.33 1.47
N LEU A 69 -2.09 17.14 2.05
CA LEU A 69 -2.95 16.79 3.18
C LEU A 69 -2.10 16.48 4.40
N THR A 70 -2.58 16.91 5.55
CA THR A 70 -2.00 16.53 6.85
C THR A 70 -2.86 15.43 7.45
N VAL A 71 -2.24 14.30 7.76
CA VAL A 71 -2.93 13.11 8.27
C VAL A 71 -2.32 12.65 9.58
N ARG A 72 -3.10 12.01 10.44
CA ARG A 72 -2.60 11.50 11.72
C ARG A 72 -1.87 10.17 11.52
N LYS A 73 -0.70 10.01 12.14
CA LYS A 73 0.05 8.73 12.16
C LYS A 73 -0.80 7.58 12.71
N GLU A 74 -1.62 7.86 13.72
CA GLU A 74 -2.55 6.89 14.29
C GLU A 74 -3.53 6.35 13.23
N GLN A 75 -4.14 7.24 12.44
CA GLN A 75 -5.05 6.84 11.35
C GLN A 75 -4.33 6.00 10.28
N MET A 76 -3.08 6.36 9.96
CA MET A 76 -2.25 5.55 9.04
C MET A 76 -2.00 4.14 9.60
N MET A 77 -1.71 4.02 10.91
CA MET A 77 -1.55 2.72 11.58
C MET A 77 -2.85 1.90 11.56
N GLN A 78 -4.00 2.53 11.80
CA GLN A 78 -5.30 1.85 11.73
C GLN A 78 -5.60 1.35 10.31
N SER A 79 -5.34 2.17 9.28
CA SER A 79 -5.48 1.76 7.89
C SER A 79 -4.57 0.57 7.54
N ALA A 80 -3.31 0.60 8.00
CA ALA A 80 -2.38 -0.50 7.84
C ALA A 80 -2.86 -1.77 8.53
N ARG A 81 -3.36 -1.65 9.77
CA ARG A 81 -3.91 -2.77 10.56
C ARG A 81 -5.08 -3.43 9.83
N MET A 82 -6.06 -2.65 9.39
CA MET A 82 -7.24 -3.17 8.67
C MET A 82 -6.84 -3.98 7.43
N THR A 83 -5.87 -3.46 6.64
CA THR A 83 -5.35 -4.19 5.48
C THR A 83 -4.68 -5.50 5.89
N CYS A 84 -3.79 -5.45 6.87
CA CYS A 84 -3.04 -6.63 7.31
C CYS A 84 -3.94 -7.70 7.93
N GLU A 85 -4.96 -7.30 8.70
CA GLU A 85 -5.97 -8.22 9.25
C GLU A 85 -6.81 -8.86 8.14
N PHE A 86 -7.30 -8.08 7.17
CA PHE A 86 -8.10 -8.59 6.06
C PHE A 86 -7.33 -9.60 5.19
N LEU A 87 -6.06 -9.32 4.92
CA LEU A 87 -5.16 -10.14 4.10
C LEU A 87 -4.42 -11.22 4.90
N ASN A 88 -4.67 -11.34 6.20
CA ASN A 88 -4.03 -12.29 7.10
C ASN A 88 -2.49 -12.25 6.98
N LEU A 89 -1.92 -11.04 7.09
CA LEU A 89 -0.47 -10.81 7.06
C LEU A 89 0.12 -10.89 8.46
N HIS A 90 1.27 -11.54 8.57
CA HIS A 90 1.93 -11.82 9.85
C HIS A 90 3.37 -11.32 9.87
N THR A 91 3.93 -11.25 11.08
CA THR A 91 5.34 -10.89 11.29
C THR A 91 6.26 -11.84 10.53
N GLY A 92 7.19 -11.28 9.78
CA GLY A 92 8.14 -12.01 8.95
C GLY A 92 7.69 -12.29 7.51
N ASP A 93 6.39 -12.09 7.19
CA ASP A 93 5.90 -12.18 5.82
C ASP A 93 6.67 -11.20 4.92
N THR A 94 7.09 -11.68 3.74
CA THR A 94 7.80 -10.83 2.77
C THR A 94 6.84 -9.94 2.01
N ALA A 95 7.11 -8.63 2.00
CA ALA A 95 6.33 -7.65 1.26
C ALA A 95 7.23 -6.81 0.35
N LEU A 96 6.77 -6.49 -0.86
CA LEU A 96 7.55 -5.71 -1.83
C LEU A 96 7.15 -4.22 -1.79
N LEU A 97 8.11 -3.35 -1.55
CA LEU A 97 7.98 -1.91 -1.77
C LEU A 97 8.57 -1.55 -3.14
N CYS A 98 7.71 -1.27 -4.11
CA CYS A 98 8.06 -0.91 -5.49
C CYS A 98 7.32 0.34 -5.99
N MET A 99 6.78 1.13 -5.07
CA MET A 99 6.06 2.37 -5.36
C MET A 99 6.76 3.58 -4.78
N PRO A 100 6.68 4.76 -5.43
CA PRO A 100 7.30 5.98 -4.94
C PRO A 100 6.74 6.41 -3.57
N LEU A 101 7.64 6.79 -2.66
CA LEU A 101 7.28 7.26 -1.32
C LEU A 101 6.73 8.70 -1.28
N GLN A 102 6.77 9.41 -2.39
CA GLN A 102 6.07 10.69 -2.52
C GLN A 102 4.54 10.51 -2.46
N TYR A 103 4.02 9.36 -2.88
CA TYR A 103 2.59 9.04 -2.86
C TYR A 103 2.21 8.21 -1.63
N ILE A 104 0.94 8.32 -1.23
CA ILE A 104 0.40 7.61 -0.07
C ILE A 104 0.55 6.09 -0.19
N ALA A 105 0.44 5.53 -1.39
CA ALA A 105 0.55 4.09 -1.62
C ALA A 105 1.91 3.52 -1.18
N GLY A 106 3.03 4.17 -1.55
CA GLY A 106 4.37 3.78 -1.12
C GLY A 106 4.56 3.94 0.39
N LYS A 107 4.10 5.07 0.96
CA LYS A 107 4.15 5.32 2.41
C LYS A 107 3.40 4.23 3.17
N MET A 108 2.20 3.86 2.73
CA MET A 108 1.38 2.85 3.40
C MET A 108 1.97 1.45 3.34
N MET A 109 2.80 1.12 2.34
CA MET A 109 3.55 -0.14 2.35
C MET A 109 4.57 -0.19 3.51
N VAL A 110 5.27 0.92 3.76
CA VAL A 110 6.18 1.02 4.92
C VAL A 110 5.42 0.95 6.24
N VAL A 111 4.28 1.66 6.34
CA VAL A 111 3.46 1.63 7.57
C VAL A 111 2.92 0.22 7.86
N ARG A 112 2.48 -0.52 6.83
CA ARG A 112 2.07 -1.93 6.98
C ARG A 112 3.22 -2.79 7.49
N ALA A 113 4.43 -2.60 6.96
CA ALA A 113 5.60 -3.32 7.41
C ALA A 113 5.96 -3.00 8.88
N LEU A 114 5.87 -1.74 9.29
CA LEU A 114 6.09 -1.32 10.69
C LEU A 114 5.04 -1.90 11.64
N VAL A 115 3.75 -1.86 11.25
CA VAL A 115 2.63 -2.30 12.10
C VAL A 115 2.56 -3.81 12.23
N ALA A 116 2.74 -4.55 11.14
CA ALA A 116 2.62 -6.00 11.10
C ALA A 116 3.96 -6.73 11.26
N GLY A 117 5.10 -6.02 11.22
CA GLY A 117 6.44 -6.62 11.29
C GLY A 117 6.80 -7.38 10.01
N LEU A 118 6.41 -6.87 8.84
CA LEU A 118 6.72 -7.52 7.56
C LEU A 118 8.20 -7.33 7.20
N ASN A 119 8.76 -8.30 6.49
CA ASN A 119 10.08 -8.18 5.86
C ASN A 119 9.92 -7.43 4.53
N LEU A 120 10.32 -6.18 4.51
CA LEU A 120 10.14 -5.28 3.36
C LEU A 120 11.31 -5.43 2.38
N ILE A 121 11.01 -5.94 1.21
CA ILE A 121 11.93 -6.03 0.08
C ILE A 121 11.83 -4.73 -0.71
N LEU A 122 12.96 -4.10 -0.99
CA LEU A 122 13.03 -2.79 -1.63
C LEU A 122 13.36 -2.91 -3.12
N ARG A 123 12.54 -2.30 -3.96
CA ARG A 123 12.86 -2.14 -5.39
C ARG A 123 12.57 -0.71 -5.81
N THR A 124 13.52 -0.11 -6.49
CA THR A 124 13.31 1.23 -7.06
C THR A 124 12.07 1.23 -7.95
N PRO A 125 11.15 2.19 -7.77
CA PRO A 125 9.93 2.25 -8.54
C PRO A 125 10.21 2.25 -10.05
N SER A 126 9.58 1.32 -10.75
CA SER A 126 9.69 1.16 -12.20
C SER A 126 8.43 0.51 -12.76
N GLY A 127 8.33 0.43 -14.09
CA GLY A 127 7.29 -0.33 -14.76
C GLY A 127 7.45 -1.85 -14.63
N HIS A 128 8.61 -2.35 -14.20
CA HIS A 128 8.98 -3.75 -14.08
C HIS A 128 9.46 -4.10 -12.66
N PRO A 129 8.56 -4.04 -11.67
CA PRO A 129 8.94 -4.14 -10.26
C PRO A 129 9.45 -5.52 -9.84
N LEU A 130 9.15 -6.57 -10.61
CA LEU A 130 9.57 -7.93 -10.34
C LEU A 130 10.84 -8.36 -11.09
N ALA A 131 11.46 -7.47 -11.90
CA ALA A 131 12.62 -7.83 -12.74
C ALA A 131 13.77 -8.50 -11.97
N ASP A 132 14.08 -8.00 -10.76
CA ASP A 132 15.21 -8.46 -9.94
C ASP A 132 14.78 -9.09 -8.61
N VAL A 133 13.51 -9.45 -8.45
CA VAL A 133 13.02 -10.13 -7.25
C VAL A 133 13.36 -11.61 -7.33
N THR A 134 14.09 -12.12 -6.33
CA THR A 134 14.54 -13.52 -6.28
C THR A 134 13.98 -14.29 -5.10
N VAL A 135 13.28 -13.61 -4.19
CA VAL A 135 12.66 -14.21 -3.00
C VAL A 135 11.16 -14.40 -3.20
N PRO A 136 10.55 -15.42 -2.59
CA PRO A 136 9.08 -15.54 -2.57
C PRO A 136 8.45 -14.32 -1.89
N LEU A 137 7.36 -13.83 -2.47
CA LEU A 137 6.61 -12.70 -1.93
C LEU A 137 5.29 -13.19 -1.34
N ARG A 138 5.06 -12.87 -0.07
CA ARG A 138 3.74 -13.04 0.54
C ARG A 138 2.78 -11.96 0.08
N PHE A 139 3.26 -10.70 -0.02
CA PHE A 139 2.41 -9.56 -0.30
C PHE A 139 3.08 -8.54 -1.24
N VAL A 140 2.33 -8.07 -2.23
CA VAL A 140 2.76 -6.96 -3.10
C VAL A 140 1.59 -6.04 -3.42
N ALA A 141 1.88 -4.74 -3.55
CA ALA A 141 0.95 -3.74 -4.05
C ALA A 141 1.50 -3.14 -5.34
N MET A 142 0.70 -3.10 -6.39
CA MET A 142 1.06 -2.58 -7.71
C MET A 142 -0.01 -1.65 -8.26
N VAL A 143 0.38 -0.83 -9.23
CA VAL A 143 -0.59 -0.13 -10.10
C VAL A 143 -0.91 -0.99 -11.35
N PRO A 144 -2.06 -0.78 -12.03
CA PRO A 144 -2.46 -1.59 -13.19
C PRO A 144 -1.37 -1.66 -14.27
N LEU A 145 -0.66 -0.56 -14.54
CA LEU A 145 0.42 -0.53 -15.53
C LEU A 145 1.60 -1.46 -15.15
N GLN A 146 1.96 -1.55 -13.88
CA GLN A 146 3.00 -2.47 -13.41
C GLN A 146 2.59 -3.93 -13.61
N VAL A 147 1.32 -4.25 -13.31
CA VAL A 147 0.78 -5.59 -13.52
C VAL A 147 0.78 -5.93 -15.02
N PHE A 148 0.28 -5.03 -15.86
CA PHE A 148 0.29 -5.21 -17.31
C PHE A 148 1.70 -5.49 -17.82
N ASN A 149 2.69 -4.66 -17.50
CA ASN A 149 4.07 -4.84 -17.93
C ASN A 149 4.68 -6.16 -17.43
N THR A 150 4.41 -6.51 -16.17
CA THR A 150 4.86 -7.77 -15.56
C THR A 150 4.34 -8.98 -16.34
N LEU A 151 3.09 -8.95 -16.80
CA LEU A 151 2.49 -10.05 -17.57
C LEU A 151 3.09 -10.21 -18.98
N GLN A 152 3.69 -9.16 -19.55
CA GLN A 152 4.35 -9.21 -20.87
C GLN A 152 5.76 -9.83 -20.81
N VAL A 153 6.35 -10.00 -19.62
CA VAL A 153 7.71 -10.55 -19.46
C VAL A 153 7.63 -11.90 -18.73
N LEU A 154 7.97 -13.00 -19.43
CA LEU A 154 7.80 -14.36 -18.93
C LEU A 154 8.37 -14.56 -17.52
N ARG A 155 9.62 -14.12 -17.27
CA ARG A 155 10.27 -14.28 -15.96
C ARG A 155 9.56 -13.49 -14.85
N GLU A 156 9.03 -12.30 -15.15
CA GLU A 156 8.29 -11.52 -14.17
C GLU A 156 6.92 -12.12 -13.90
N LYS A 157 6.24 -12.60 -14.96
CA LYS A 157 4.97 -13.34 -14.84
C LYS A 157 5.13 -14.59 -13.97
N GLU A 158 6.21 -15.36 -14.16
CA GLU A 158 6.53 -16.52 -13.31
C GLU A 158 6.70 -16.10 -11.83
N ARG A 159 7.41 -15.00 -11.56
CA ARG A 159 7.57 -14.47 -10.20
C ARG A 159 6.24 -14.00 -9.61
N LEU A 160 5.39 -13.34 -10.41
CA LEU A 160 4.05 -12.95 -9.99
C LEU A 160 3.21 -14.18 -9.64
N CYS A 161 3.31 -15.27 -10.38
CA CYS A 161 2.64 -16.54 -10.09
C CYS A 161 3.10 -17.19 -8.76
N HIS A 162 4.27 -16.82 -8.24
CA HIS A 162 4.77 -17.25 -6.93
C HIS A 162 4.55 -16.20 -5.83
N THR A 163 3.72 -15.19 -6.09
CA THR A 163 3.30 -14.21 -5.09
C THR A 163 1.95 -14.64 -4.52
N ASP A 164 1.85 -14.73 -3.20
CA ASP A 164 0.62 -15.20 -2.56
C ASP A 164 -0.52 -14.19 -2.66
N ILE A 165 -0.23 -12.90 -2.39
CA ILE A 165 -1.23 -11.83 -2.36
C ILE A 165 -0.77 -10.63 -3.17
N LEU A 166 -1.59 -10.21 -4.14
CA LEU A 166 -1.44 -8.99 -4.90
C LEU A 166 -2.64 -8.07 -4.67
N ILE A 167 -2.39 -6.82 -4.29
CA ILE A 167 -3.41 -5.77 -4.38
C ILE A 167 -3.07 -4.80 -5.52
N ILE A 168 -4.09 -4.39 -6.27
CA ILE A 168 -3.96 -3.51 -7.44
C ILE A 168 -4.79 -2.26 -7.19
N GLY A 169 -4.13 -1.10 -7.22
CA GLY A 169 -4.79 0.17 -6.95
C GLY A 169 -4.16 1.35 -7.71
N GLY A 170 -4.67 2.55 -7.48
CA GLY A 170 -4.17 3.77 -8.11
C GLY A 170 -4.63 3.99 -9.55
N GLY A 171 -5.56 3.18 -10.07
CA GLY A 171 -6.15 3.33 -11.39
C GLY A 171 -7.17 2.23 -11.67
N ALA A 172 -7.97 2.41 -12.72
CA ALA A 172 -8.92 1.41 -13.18
C ALA A 172 -8.20 0.23 -13.83
N ILE A 173 -8.73 -0.97 -13.63
CA ILE A 173 -8.31 -2.19 -14.31
C ILE A 173 -9.28 -2.38 -15.48
N ASP A 174 -8.77 -2.36 -16.71
CA ASP A 174 -9.61 -2.63 -17.87
C ASP A 174 -9.97 -4.13 -18.00
N ALA A 175 -10.99 -4.42 -18.81
CA ALA A 175 -11.50 -5.77 -18.97
C ALA A 175 -10.46 -6.75 -19.53
N ALA A 176 -9.53 -6.28 -20.38
CA ALA A 176 -8.50 -7.13 -20.96
C ALA A 176 -7.51 -7.58 -19.89
N LEU A 177 -7.00 -6.63 -19.11
CA LEU A 177 -6.09 -6.92 -18.00
C LEU A 177 -6.79 -7.78 -16.91
N GLU A 178 -8.06 -7.49 -16.58
CA GLU A 178 -8.80 -8.31 -15.61
C GLU A 178 -8.94 -9.76 -16.09
N ASN A 179 -9.18 -10.01 -17.38
CA ASN A 179 -9.25 -11.36 -17.91
C ASN A 179 -7.92 -12.12 -17.81
N GLU A 180 -6.78 -11.45 -17.99
CA GLU A 180 -5.47 -12.06 -17.77
C GLU A 180 -5.23 -12.36 -16.27
N ILE A 181 -5.60 -11.43 -15.40
CA ILE A 181 -5.48 -11.57 -13.93
C ILE A 181 -6.29 -12.77 -13.42
N ARG A 182 -7.47 -13.02 -13.98
CA ARG A 182 -8.33 -14.16 -13.58
C ARG A 182 -7.66 -15.52 -13.72
N LEU A 183 -6.67 -15.64 -14.59
CA LEU A 183 -5.93 -16.88 -14.85
C LEU A 183 -4.73 -17.08 -13.91
N LEU A 184 -4.37 -16.06 -13.12
CA LEU A 184 -3.21 -16.12 -12.23
C LEU A 184 -3.56 -16.87 -10.93
N PRO A 185 -2.57 -17.58 -10.35
CA PRO A 185 -2.71 -18.14 -9.00
C PRO A 185 -2.64 -17.05 -7.93
N GLY A 186 -2.71 -17.47 -6.67
CA GLY A 186 -2.63 -16.57 -5.53
C GLY A 186 -3.94 -15.83 -5.27
N GLU A 187 -3.85 -14.80 -4.44
CA GLU A 187 -4.98 -13.96 -4.08
C GLU A 187 -4.83 -12.56 -4.66
N ILE A 188 -5.66 -12.21 -5.64
CA ILE A 188 -5.52 -10.94 -6.34
C ILE A 188 -6.77 -10.09 -6.10
N TYR A 189 -6.53 -8.85 -5.65
CA TYR A 189 -7.60 -7.92 -5.31
C TYR A 189 -7.43 -6.59 -6.04
N SER A 190 -8.55 -6.02 -6.50
CA SER A 190 -8.65 -4.58 -6.79
C SER A 190 -8.94 -3.83 -5.49
N THR A 191 -8.39 -2.64 -5.35
CA THR A 191 -8.60 -1.78 -4.17
C THR A 191 -9.54 -0.63 -4.50
N TYR A 192 -10.40 -0.28 -3.53
CA TYR A 192 -11.17 0.95 -3.57
C TYR A 192 -10.82 1.82 -2.35
N GLY A 193 -10.51 3.08 -2.61
CA GLY A 193 -10.17 4.08 -1.61
C GLY A 193 -9.56 5.32 -2.25
N MET A 194 -9.30 6.32 -1.44
CA MET A 194 -8.77 7.61 -1.85
C MET A 194 -7.75 8.12 -0.82
N THR A 195 -7.12 9.26 -1.10
CA THR A 195 -6.14 9.83 -0.17
C THR A 195 -6.79 10.27 1.13
N GLU A 196 -8.04 10.70 1.09
CA GLU A 196 -8.86 11.10 2.23
C GLU A 196 -9.15 9.93 3.18
N THR A 197 -9.19 8.71 2.66
CA THR A 197 -9.25 7.47 3.46
C THR A 197 -7.88 6.85 3.73
N LEU A 198 -6.78 7.58 3.44
CA LEU A 198 -5.37 7.20 3.59
C LEU A 198 -4.91 6.07 2.68
N SER A 199 -5.78 5.17 2.33
CA SER A 199 -5.56 4.03 1.46
C SER A 199 -6.92 3.43 1.10
N HIS A 200 -6.91 2.18 0.67
CA HIS A 200 -8.14 1.46 0.38
C HIS A 200 -8.92 1.13 1.67
N ILE A 201 -10.23 1.17 1.53
CA ILE A 201 -11.21 0.82 2.56
C ILE A 201 -12.05 -0.39 2.19
N ALA A 202 -11.92 -0.85 0.93
CA ALA A 202 -12.59 -2.03 0.42
C ALA A 202 -11.69 -2.76 -0.60
N LEU A 203 -11.88 -4.06 -0.71
CA LEU A 203 -11.17 -4.94 -1.63
C LEU A 203 -12.15 -5.80 -2.43
N ARG A 204 -11.88 -5.96 -3.74
CA ARG A 204 -12.64 -6.82 -4.64
C ARG A 204 -11.72 -7.96 -5.12
N ARG A 205 -12.10 -9.20 -4.83
CA ARG A 205 -11.38 -10.36 -5.32
C ARG A 205 -11.54 -10.49 -6.83
N LEU A 206 -10.43 -10.58 -7.57
CA LEU A 206 -10.43 -10.62 -9.04
C LEU A 206 -10.38 -12.04 -9.61
N ASN A 207 -9.83 -13.02 -8.86
CA ASN A 207 -9.53 -14.35 -9.38
C ASN A 207 -9.95 -15.48 -8.42
N GLY A 208 -9.91 -16.72 -8.94
CA GLY A 208 -10.26 -17.93 -8.18
C GLY A 208 -11.75 -18.06 -7.92
N SER A 209 -12.12 -19.05 -7.10
CA SER A 209 -13.53 -19.36 -6.77
C SER A 209 -14.23 -18.27 -5.96
N SER A 210 -13.48 -17.39 -5.33
CA SER A 210 -13.98 -16.27 -4.54
C SER A 210 -14.02 -14.94 -5.32
N ALA A 211 -13.82 -14.97 -6.64
CA ALA A 211 -13.92 -13.77 -7.49
C ALA A 211 -15.33 -13.18 -7.40
N SER A 212 -15.40 -11.86 -7.32
CA SER A 212 -16.65 -11.13 -7.14
C SER A 212 -16.66 -9.86 -7.98
N PRO A 213 -17.79 -9.41 -8.52
CA PRO A 213 -17.92 -8.09 -9.10
C PRO A 213 -17.97 -6.97 -8.04
N TYR A 214 -18.20 -7.33 -6.76
CA TYR A 214 -18.43 -6.37 -5.69
C TYR A 214 -17.21 -6.19 -4.80
N TYR A 215 -17.00 -4.95 -4.35
CA TYR A 215 -16.04 -4.62 -3.30
C TYR A 215 -16.59 -4.99 -1.94
N ARG A 216 -15.75 -5.58 -1.11
CA ARG A 216 -16.04 -5.88 0.29
C ARG A 216 -15.35 -4.82 1.17
N PRO A 217 -16.12 -3.96 1.86
CA PRO A 217 -15.56 -2.98 2.78
C PRO A 217 -14.94 -3.67 3.99
N PHE A 218 -13.97 -3.02 4.62
CA PHE A 218 -13.45 -3.44 5.91
C PHE A 218 -14.53 -3.30 7.00
N SER A 219 -14.45 -4.11 8.04
CA SER A 219 -15.50 -4.20 9.08
C SER A 219 -15.81 -2.90 9.82
N SER A 220 -14.87 -1.96 9.82
CA SER A 220 -15.01 -0.63 10.46
C SER A 220 -15.50 0.45 9.49
N VAL A 221 -15.84 0.11 8.26
CA VAL A 221 -16.29 1.05 7.22
C VAL A 221 -17.78 0.85 6.97
N GLU A 222 -18.54 1.93 7.08
CA GLU A 222 -19.96 1.99 6.74
C GLU A 222 -20.10 2.73 5.40
N LEU A 223 -20.88 2.15 4.49
CA LEU A 223 -21.17 2.72 3.18
C LEU A 223 -22.68 2.95 3.08
N SER A 224 -23.06 4.08 2.51
CA SER A 224 -24.46 4.42 2.19
C SER A 224 -24.53 5.23 0.91
N LEU A 225 -25.73 5.50 0.42
CA LEU A 225 -25.95 6.35 -0.74
C LEU A 225 -26.50 7.71 -0.31
N SER A 226 -26.09 8.76 -0.99
CA SER A 226 -26.69 10.08 -0.90
C SER A 226 -28.06 10.10 -1.62
N PRO A 227 -28.86 11.16 -1.47
CA PRO A 227 -30.10 11.33 -2.25
C PRO A 227 -29.86 11.34 -3.76
N GLU A 228 -28.67 11.70 -4.20
CA GLU A 228 -28.23 11.75 -5.61
C GLU A 228 -27.64 10.43 -6.11
N ASN A 229 -27.75 9.34 -5.31
CA ASN A 229 -27.16 8.01 -5.58
C ASN A 229 -25.64 8.01 -5.72
N THR A 230 -24.93 8.88 -5.01
CA THR A 230 -23.48 8.85 -4.90
C THR A 230 -23.05 8.19 -3.60
N LEU A 231 -21.87 7.59 -3.59
CA LEU A 231 -21.35 6.85 -2.44
C LEU A 231 -20.99 7.81 -1.29
N VAL A 232 -21.48 7.48 -0.09
CA VAL A 232 -21.14 8.15 1.17
C VAL A 232 -20.35 7.18 2.03
N ILE A 233 -19.18 7.61 2.52
CA ILE A 233 -18.24 6.80 3.26
C ILE A 233 -18.13 7.33 4.69
N LYS A 234 -18.32 6.45 5.67
CA LYS A 234 -18.01 6.69 7.08
C LYS A 234 -16.97 5.68 7.53
N ALA A 235 -15.75 6.16 7.75
CA ALA A 235 -14.58 5.33 8.10
C ALA A 235 -13.82 5.91 9.31
N PRO A 236 -14.39 5.87 10.53
CA PRO A 236 -13.95 6.66 11.69
C PRO A 236 -12.54 6.32 12.18
N LEU A 237 -11.99 5.16 11.81
CA LEU A 237 -10.61 4.80 12.15
C LEU A 237 -9.56 5.50 11.27
N VAL A 238 -9.95 5.99 10.10
CA VAL A 238 -9.01 6.53 9.09
C VAL A 238 -9.38 7.93 8.61
N CYS A 239 -10.61 8.36 8.83
CA CYS A 239 -11.10 9.68 8.46
C CYS A 239 -12.09 10.18 9.53
N ASP A 240 -11.94 11.43 10.00
CA ASP A 240 -12.83 12.00 11.01
C ASP A 240 -14.18 12.43 10.41
N ASP A 241 -14.17 12.82 9.14
CA ASP A 241 -15.34 13.33 8.43
C ASP A 241 -16.07 12.21 7.69
N ILE A 242 -17.38 12.42 7.48
CA ILE A 242 -18.16 11.64 6.51
C ILE A 242 -17.82 12.18 5.12
N LEU A 243 -17.36 11.30 4.24
CA LEU A 243 -16.96 11.67 2.88
C LEU A 243 -18.12 11.45 1.91
N PHE A 244 -18.47 12.52 1.19
CA PHE A 244 -19.40 12.46 0.08
C PHE A 244 -18.56 12.38 -1.20
N THR A 245 -18.73 11.32 -1.96
CA THR A 245 -17.98 11.11 -3.21
C THR A 245 -18.82 11.50 -4.42
N ASN A 246 -18.18 11.55 -5.59
CA ASN A 246 -18.88 11.64 -6.87
C ASN A 246 -19.04 10.27 -7.55
N ASP A 247 -18.64 9.19 -6.86
CA ASP A 247 -18.75 7.84 -7.39
C ASP A 247 -20.22 7.40 -7.31
N ALA A 248 -20.77 6.96 -8.44
CA ALA A 248 -22.10 6.34 -8.52
C ALA A 248 -22.00 4.85 -8.18
N GLU A 249 -23.15 4.24 -7.86
CA GLU A 249 -23.29 2.80 -7.59
C GLU A 249 -22.90 1.93 -8.82
#